data_3cc5dd1f36c2af1d42589ac32d37ebfa
#
_entry.id   3cc5dd1f36c2af1d42589ac32d37ebfa
#
_cell.length_a   1.000
_cell.length_b   1.000
_cell.length_c   1.000
_cell.angle_alpha   90.00
_cell.angle_beta   90.00
_cell.angle_gamma   90.00
#
_symmetry.space_group_name_H-M   'P 1'
#
loop_
_entity.id
_entity.type
_entity.pdbx_description
1 polymer ?
#
loop_
_entity_poly.entity_id
_entity_poly.type
_entity_poly.pdbx_seq_one_letter_code
_entity_poly.pdbx_strand_id
1 'polypeptide(L)'
;MRSTIKLGSKGEDVKFLQEVLGLKTDGEFGPKTDEAVKKFQKQHGLKADGVVGRYTWVKIEAKVTIETPKAGEVGNGVIYKPIDKHITLSEGRNIKYLVIHYTAGGTSKGDADIKTRNVFVNREASADFVVDDDSMLQVNPDPRRYYCWAVGDKGDGRKKTIGNKDCISIEICSNLKKGTSASVPNHEGWYFTEETLRNAVKLSKILMNEYNITPDRVIRHYDVTGKSCPGIIGWNTAVIYDPKTGKATKNKNNETEWLKFKAMLS
;
A
#
# COMPACT_ATOMS: atom_id res chain seq x y z
N MET A 1 -13.81 1.96 -16.63
CA MET A 1 -13.13 2.53 -17.83
C MET A 1 -13.93 3.75 -18.23
N ARG A 2 -13.30 4.94 -18.38
CA ARG A 2 -14.01 6.15 -18.81
C ARG A 2 -14.45 6.00 -20.25
N SER A 3 -15.57 6.64 -20.58
CA SER A 3 -16.09 6.65 -21.95
C SER A 3 -15.19 7.46 -22.88
N THR A 4 -15.16 7.11 -24.16
CA THR A 4 -14.53 7.97 -25.18
C THR A 4 -15.35 9.23 -25.33
N ILE A 5 -14.73 10.39 -25.12
CA ILE A 5 -15.38 11.71 -25.27
C ILE A 5 -14.67 12.57 -26.31
N LYS A 6 -15.41 13.47 -26.95
CA LYS A 6 -14.94 14.35 -28.01
C LYS A 6 -15.85 15.59 -28.12
N LEU A 7 -15.56 16.48 -29.03
CA LEU A 7 -16.40 17.66 -29.32
C LEU A 7 -17.89 17.27 -29.36
N GLY A 8 -18.72 17.97 -28.58
CA GLY A 8 -20.14 17.72 -28.39
C GLY A 8 -20.51 16.75 -27.26
N SER A 9 -19.56 16.03 -26.66
CA SER A 9 -19.80 15.20 -25.48
C SER A 9 -20.16 16.05 -24.26
N LYS A 10 -20.98 15.49 -23.33
CA LYS A 10 -21.40 16.15 -22.09
C LYS A 10 -21.33 15.17 -20.91
N GLY A 11 -21.23 15.69 -19.70
CA GLY A 11 -21.30 14.92 -18.46
C GLY A 11 -20.08 14.94 -17.59
N GLU A 12 -20.01 14.03 -16.61
CA GLU A 12 -18.97 14.01 -15.55
C GLU A 12 -17.57 13.73 -16.10
N ASP A 13 -17.42 12.89 -17.11
CA ASP A 13 -16.12 12.65 -17.76
C ASP A 13 -15.58 13.91 -18.43
N VAL A 14 -16.48 14.77 -18.96
CA VAL A 14 -16.08 16.08 -19.53
C VAL A 14 -15.68 17.05 -18.44
N LYS A 15 -16.42 17.13 -17.33
CA LYS A 15 -16.04 17.98 -16.19
C LYS A 15 -14.68 17.60 -15.64
N PHE A 16 -14.44 16.31 -15.43
CA PHE A 16 -13.15 15.80 -14.98
C PHE A 16 -12.02 16.18 -15.95
N LEU A 17 -12.23 15.99 -17.25
CA LEU A 17 -11.26 16.39 -18.28
C LEU A 17 -10.95 17.88 -18.21
N GLN A 18 -11.97 18.73 -18.10
CA GLN A 18 -11.83 20.17 -18.02
C GLN A 18 -11.07 20.61 -16.77
N GLU A 19 -11.36 20.01 -15.62
CA GLU A 19 -10.64 20.23 -14.36
C GLU A 19 -9.14 19.94 -14.54
N VAL A 20 -8.79 18.77 -15.09
CA VAL A 20 -7.40 18.35 -15.32
C VAL A 20 -6.67 19.27 -16.32
N LEU A 21 -7.38 19.80 -17.29
CA LEU A 21 -6.81 20.71 -18.28
C LEU A 21 -6.82 22.19 -17.84
N GLY A 22 -7.33 22.49 -16.62
CA GLY A 22 -7.42 23.85 -16.08
C GLY A 22 -8.43 24.72 -16.80
N LEU A 23 -9.51 24.13 -17.30
CA LEU A 23 -10.59 24.81 -17.99
C LEU A 23 -11.79 25.06 -17.07
N LYS A 24 -12.72 25.89 -17.50
CA LYS A 24 -14.03 25.99 -16.83
C LYS A 24 -14.74 24.64 -16.89
N THR A 25 -15.15 24.11 -15.74
CA THR A 25 -15.78 22.79 -15.57
C THR A 25 -17.29 22.85 -15.78
N ASP A 26 -17.74 23.23 -16.99
CA ASP A 26 -19.16 23.29 -17.31
C ASP A 26 -19.75 21.95 -17.77
N GLY A 27 -18.91 20.94 -17.99
CA GLY A 27 -19.33 19.61 -18.41
C GLY A 27 -19.73 19.53 -19.88
N GLU A 28 -19.42 20.53 -20.67
CA GLU A 28 -19.67 20.55 -22.11
C GLU A 28 -18.38 20.56 -22.89
N PHE A 29 -18.14 19.54 -23.71
CA PHE A 29 -16.94 19.43 -24.55
C PHE A 29 -17.10 20.38 -25.77
N GLY A 30 -16.86 21.67 -25.54
CA GLY A 30 -16.88 22.70 -26.55
C GLY A 30 -15.57 22.87 -27.30
N PRO A 31 -15.48 23.84 -28.23
CA PRO A 31 -14.29 24.12 -29.04
C PRO A 31 -13.05 24.41 -28.19
N LYS A 32 -13.17 25.11 -27.07
CA LYS A 32 -12.05 25.40 -26.15
C LYS A 32 -11.52 24.11 -25.49
N THR A 33 -12.40 23.18 -25.15
CA THR A 33 -12.02 21.87 -24.61
C THR A 33 -11.32 21.04 -25.69
N ASP A 34 -11.81 21.04 -26.92
CA ASP A 34 -11.22 20.35 -28.07
C ASP A 34 -9.78 20.86 -28.37
N GLU A 35 -9.60 22.18 -28.39
CA GLU A 35 -8.29 22.79 -28.59
C GLU A 35 -7.31 22.41 -27.48
N ALA A 36 -7.75 22.45 -26.23
CA ALA A 36 -6.92 22.06 -25.08
C ALA A 36 -6.54 20.57 -25.13
N VAL A 37 -7.47 19.70 -25.52
CA VAL A 37 -7.20 18.28 -25.72
C VAL A 37 -6.16 18.05 -26.83
N LYS A 38 -6.30 18.70 -28.00
CA LYS A 38 -5.32 18.60 -29.11
C LYS A 38 -3.93 19.08 -28.68
N LYS A 39 -3.86 20.16 -27.92
CA LYS A 39 -2.60 20.68 -27.37
C LYS A 39 -1.98 19.67 -26.41
N PHE A 40 -2.79 19.10 -25.49
CA PHE A 40 -2.37 18.07 -24.56
C PHE A 40 -1.86 16.81 -25.28
N GLN A 41 -2.61 16.31 -26.26
CA GLN A 41 -2.22 15.15 -27.06
C GLN A 41 -0.87 15.36 -27.75
N LYS A 42 -0.67 16.52 -28.37
CA LYS A 42 0.60 16.88 -29.02
C LYS A 42 1.77 16.89 -28.02
N GLN A 43 1.57 17.46 -26.84
CA GLN A 43 2.60 17.52 -25.78
C GLN A 43 2.99 16.13 -25.26
N HIS A 44 2.09 15.15 -25.36
CA HIS A 44 2.31 13.78 -24.85
C HIS A 44 2.58 12.76 -25.97
N GLY A 45 2.92 13.22 -27.19
CA GLY A 45 3.25 12.34 -28.30
C GLY A 45 2.09 11.50 -28.83
N LEU A 46 0.86 11.95 -28.58
CA LEU A 46 -0.36 11.31 -29.09
C LEU A 46 -0.82 11.96 -30.39
N LYS A 47 -1.65 11.26 -31.16
CA LYS A 47 -2.37 11.86 -32.29
C LYS A 47 -3.28 12.97 -31.79
N ALA A 48 -3.08 14.20 -32.28
CA ALA A 48 -3.82 15.38 -31.87
C ALA A 48 -5.16 15.49 -32.61
N ASP A 49 -6.07 14.53 -32.38
CA ASP A 49 -7.37 14.44 -33.08
C ASP A 49 -8.55 14.99 -32.25
N GLY A 50 -8.30 15.42 -31.01
CA GLY A 50 -9.34 15.94 -30.13
C GLY A 50 -10.25 14.84 -29.52
N VAL A 51 -9.94 13.56 -29.77
CA VAL A 51 -10.70 12.43 -29.21
C VAL A 51 -10.00 11.91 -27.95
N VAL A 52 -10.67 11.98 -26.81
CA VAL A 52 -10.16 11.45 -25.55
C VAL A 52 -10.57 9.99 -25.46
N GLY A 53 -9.82 9.14 -26.15
CA GLY A 53 -9.92 7.70 -26.08
C GLY A 53 -8.96 7.11 -25.01
N ARG A 54 -8.85 5.79 -24.97
CA ARG A 54 -8.07 5.05 -23.97
C ARG A 54 -6.67 5.63 -23.74
N TYR A 55 -5.90 5.88 -24.78
CA TYR A 55 -4.52 6.37 -24.65
C TYR A 55 -4.45 7.81 -24.13
N THR A 56 -5.41 8.65 -24.55
CA THR A 56 -5.51 10.03 -24.06
C THR A 56 -5.93 10.04 -22.59
N TRP A 57 -6.90 9.21 -22.21
CA TRP A 57 -7.29 9.05 -20.79
C TRP A 57 -6.12 8.63 -19.91
N VAL A 58 -5.34 7.64 -20.31
CA VAL A 58 -4.14 7.22 -19.55
C VAL A 58 -3.20 8.39 -19.28
N LYS A 59 -2.97 9.27 -20.26
CA LYS A 59 -2.12 10.46 -20.07
C LYS A 59 -2.78 11.55 -19.25
N ILE A 60 -4.08 11.76 -19.39
CA ILE A 60 -4.88 12.71 -18.60
C ILE A 60 -4.89 12.27 -17.13
N GLU A 61 -5.16 11.02 -16.89
CA GLU A 61 -5.17 10.45 -15.54
C GLU A 61 -3.79 10.42 -14.92
N ALA A 62 -2.72 10.19 -15.71
CA ALA A 62 -1.34 10.35 -15.25
C ALA A 62 -1.01 11.80 -14.87
N LYS A 63 -1.61 12.81 -15.53
CA LYS A 63 -1.42 14.23 -15.15
C LYS A 63 -2.09 14.55 -13.81
N VAL A 64 -3.26 13.99 -13.53
CA VAL A 64 -3.93 14.12 -12.21
C VAL A 64 -3.10 13.47 -11.13
N THR A 65 -2.40 12.39 -11.44
CA THR A 65 -1.46 11.72 -10.51
C THR A 65 -0.16 12.50 -10.31
N ILE A 66 0.17 13.47 -11.17
CA ILE A 66 1.35 14.34 -11.00
C ILE A 66 1.04 15.56 -10.08
N GLU A 67 -0.22 15.86 -9.80
CA GLU A 67 -0.60 16.58 -8.57
C GLU A 67 -0.65 15.58 -7.38
N THR A 68 0.36 14.70 -7.32
CA THR A 68 0.71 13.99 -6.09
C THR A 68 0.91 15.05 -5.02
N PRO A 69 0.39 14.88 -3.81
CA PRO A 69 0.75 15.75 -2.70
C PRO A 69 2.28 15.91 -2.73
N LYS A 70 2.77 17.16 -2.77
CA LYS A 70 4.21 17.42 -2.58
C LYS A 70 4.65 16.57 -1.41
N ALA A 71 5.82 15.93 -1.50
CA ALA A 71 6.40 15.16 -0.41
C ALA A 71 6.12 15.91 0.90
N GLY A 72 5.19 15.39 1.71
CA GLY A 72 4.60 16.09 2.85
C GLY A 72 3.43 15.29 3.40
N GLU A 73 2.77 15.77 4.43
CA GLU A 73 1.65 15.11 5.09
C GLU A 73 0.44 14.92 4.17
N VAL A 74 0.06 13.67 3.97
CA VAL A 74 -1.22 13.31 3.37
C VAL A 74 -2.19 13.16 4.54
N GLY A 75 -2.97 14.14 4.90
CA GLY A 75 -3.94 14.09 5.97
C GLY A 75 -3.83 13.00 7.07
N ASN A 76 -4.35 13.21 8.25
CA ASN A 76 -4.28 12.26 9.37
C ASN A 76 -2.86 11.89 9.87
N GLY A 77 -1.82 12.66 9.51
CA GLY A 77 -0.43 12.43 9.92
C GLY A 77 0.30 11.34 9.12
N VAL A 78 -0.18 11.01 7.93
CA VAL A 78 0.51 10.10 7.00
C VAL A 78 1.44 10.92 6.12
N ILE A 79 2.71 10.50 6.02
CA ILE A 79 3.73 11.13 5.19
C ILE A 79 3.77 10.44 3.81
N TYR A 80 3.74 11.19 2.73
CA TYR A 80 3.76 10.67 1.38
C TYR A 80 5.19 10.65 0.80
N LYS A 81 5.74 9.47 0.55
CA LYS A 81 7.03 9.25 -0.09
C LYS A 81 6.97 8.04 -1.04
N PRO A 82 6.38 8.18 -2.21
CA PRO A 82 6.11 7.05 -3.09
C PRO A 82 7.37 6.40 -3.65
N ILE A 83 7.19 5.16 -4.11
CA ILE A 83 8.12 4.42 -4.95
C ILE A 83 7.56 4.32 -6.36
N ASP A 84 8.45 4.09 -7.33
CA ASP A 84 8.14 3.92 -8.76
C ASP A 84 8.42 2.49 -9.28
N LYS A 85 8.95 1.61 -8.41
CA LYS A 85 9.30 0.22 -8.73
C LYS A 85 8.50 -0.75 -7.88
N HIS A 86 8.39 -2.00 -8.38
CA HIS A 86 7.73 -3.11 -7.69
C HIS A 86 6.28 -2.81 -7.30
N ILE A 87 5.64 -2.01 -8.15
CA ILE A 87 4.21 -1.70 -8.15
C ILE A 87 3.63 -2.02 -9.52
N THR A 88 2.38 -2.39 -9.58
CA THR A 88 1.70 -2.70 -10.84
C THR A 88 0.42 -1.91 -10.97
N LEU A 89 0.25 -1.24 -12.11
CA LEU A 89 -0.99 -0.55 -12.45
C LEU A 89 -2.13 -1.56 -12.58
N SER A 90 -3.21 -1.32 -11.89
CA SER A 90 -4.41 -2.16 -11.90
C SER A 90 -5.64 -1.28 -11.69
N GLU A 91 -6.18 -0.76 -12.78
CA GLU A 91 -7.40 0.04 -12.73
C GLU A 91 -8.58 -0.76 -12.18
N GLY A 92 -9.41 -0.11 -11.38
CA GLY A 92 -10.60 -0.73 -10.81
C GLY A 92 -10.31 -1.80 -9.75
N ARG A 93 -9.20 -1.68 -9.00
CA ARG A 93 -8.92 -2.57 -7.85
C ARG A 93 -10.10 -2.64 -6.90
N ASN A 94 -10.46 -3.83 -6.51
CA ASN A 94 -11.42 -4.07 -5.45
C ASN A 94 -10.68 -4.48 -4.17
N ILE A 95 -10.28 -3.48 -3.40
CA ILE A 95 -9.54 -3.64 -2.15
C ILE A 95 -10.49 -4.18 -1.09
N LYS A 96 -10.21 -5.38 -0.56
CA LYS A 96 -11.06 -6.09 0.39
C LYS A 96 -10.36 -6.38 1.71
N TYR A 97 -9.03 -6.40 1.72
CA TYR A 97 -8.24 -6.84 2.85
C TYR A 97 -7.14 -5.83 3.19
N LEU A 98 -6.85 -5.72 4.47
CA LEU A 98 -5.66 -5.08 4.99
C LEU A 98 -4.71 -6.17 5.49
N VAL A 99 -3.51 -6.25 4.92
CA VAL A 99 -2.54 -7.30 5.27
C VAL A 99 -1.41 -6.70 6.09
N ILE A 100 -1.17 -7.30 7.22
CA ILE A 100 -0.13 -6.88 8.17
C ILE A 100 1.12 -7.73 7.98
N HIS A 101 2.25 -7.02 7.85
CA HIS A 101 3.61 -7.56 7.74
C HIS A 101 4.51 -7.01 8.84
N TYR A 102 5.74 -7.50 8.91
CA TYR A 102 6.82 -6.92 9.70
C TYR A 102 8.11 -6.89 8.89
N THR A 103 8.94 -5.88 9.14
CA THR A 103 10.12 -5.63 8.31
C THR A 103 11.27 -6.60 8.59
N ALA A 104 11.34 -7.22 9.78
CA ALA A 104 12.54 -7.90 10.30
C ALA A 104 13.80 -7.00 10.19
N GLY A 105 13.65 -5.68 10.35
CA GLY A 105 14.66 -4.67 10.12
C GLY A 105 15.56 -4.37 11.32
N GLY A 106 15.25 -4.92 12.50
CA GLY A 106 16.03 -4.80 13.74
C GLY A 106 15.86 -3.51 14.52
N THR A 107 15.17 -2.50 13.99
CA THR A 107 14.81 -1.26 14.69
C THR A 107 13.52 -0.66 14.14
N SER A 108 12.76 0.02 15.01
CA SER A 108 11.63 0.85 14.66
C SER A 108 11.88 2.33 14.93
N LYS A 109 13.13 2.72 15.24
CA LYS A 109 13.51 4.08 15.63
C LYS A 109 14.14 4.87 14.50
N GLY A 110 13.88 6.17 14.52
CA GLY A 110 14.42 7.12 13.56
C GLY A 110 13.91 6.82 12.14
N ASP A 111 14.78 6.82 11.14
CA ASP A 111 14.40 6.60 9.73
C ASP A 111 14.15 5.12 9.37
N ALA A 112 13.56 4.30 10.26
CA ALA A 112 13.33 2.88 10.00
C ALA A 112 12.35 2.65 8.86
N ASP A 113 11.31 3.48 8.76
CA ASP A 113 10.33 3.50 7.67
C ASP A 113 10.97 3.89 6.34
N ILE A 114 11.82 4.94 6.32
CA ILE A 114 12.56 5.39 5.13
C ILE A 114 13.54 4.31 4.66
N LYS A 115 14.27 3.66 5.58
CA LYS A 115 15.16 2.55 5.26
C LYS A 115 14.37 1.39 4.63
N THR A 116 13.20 1.06 5.17
CA THR A 116 12.32 0.02 4.63
C THR A 116 11.81 0.40 3.25
N ARG A 117 11.36 1.64 3.04
CA ARG A 117 10.99 2.15 1.72
C ARG A 117 12.14 2.00 0.71
N ASN A 118 13.36 2.32 1.10
CA ASN A 118 14.55 2.20 0.23
C ASN A 118 14.89 0.74 -0.10
N VAL A 119 14.56 -0.20 0.79
CA VAL A 119 14.66 -1.64 0.48
C VAL A 119 13.72 -2.00 -0.67
N PHE A 120 12.51 -1.47 -0.71
CA PHE A 120 11.55 -1.72 -1.79
C PHE A 120 12.00 -1.21 -3.16
N VAL A 121 12.86 -0.19 -3.21
CA VAL A 121 13.46 0.28 -4.48
C VAL A 121 14.47 -0.72 -5.03
N ASN A 122 15.10 -1.52 -4.16
CA ASN A 122 16.24 -2.39 -4.50
C ASN A 122 15.91 -3.89 -4.49
N ARG A 123 14.74 -4.29 -4.04
CA ARG A 123 14.29 -5.69 -3.98
C ARG A 123 12.95 -5.84 -4.71
N GLU A 124 12.70 -7.02 -5.26
CA GLU A 124 11.44 -7.40 -5.91
C GLU A 124 10.33 -7.66 -4.88
N ALA A 125 10.07 -6.66 -4.04
CA ALA A 125 9.01 -6.65 -3.05
C ALA A 125 8.66 -5.21 -2.70
N SER A 126 7.42 -4.97 -2.27
CA SER A 126 6.96 -3.68 -1.79
C SER A 126 5.73 -3.82 -0.90
N ALA A 127 5.40 -2.76 -0.16
CA ALA A 127 4.14 -2.62 0.56
C ALA A 127 3.54 -1.25 0.30
N ASP A 128 2.26 -1.08 0.58
CA ASP A 128 1.57 0.20 0.35
C ASP A 128 1.96 1.23 1.41
N PHE A 129 2.15 0.78 2.64
CA PHE A 129 2.50 1.62 3.79
C PHE A 129 3.62 1.00 4.62
N VAL A 130 4.38 1.86 5.28
CA VAL A 130 5.35 1.48 6.31
C VAL A 130 5.07 2.29 7.56
N VAL A 131 5.22 1.69 8.73
CA VAL A 131 4.99 2.35 10.02
C VAL A 131 6.09 2.00 10.99
N ASP A 132 6.57 3.01 11.74
CA ASP A 132 7.53 2.88 12.81
C ASP A 132 7.07 3.60 14.09
N ASP A 133 8.00 3.94 15.00
CA ASP A 133 7.64 4.52 16.30
C ASP A 133 7.26 6.01 16.22
N ASP A 134 7.62 6.74 15.20
CA ASP A 134 7.34 8.18 15.06
C ASP A 134 6.56 8.56 13.80
N SER A 135 6.41 7.65 12.82
CA SER A 135 5.79 7.98 11.56
C SER A 135 4.89 6.89 10.95
N MET A 136 4.06 7.32 10.03
CA MET A 136 3.25 6.49 9.13
C MET A 136 3.52 6.94 7.70
N LEU A 137 4.13 6.08 6.89
CA LEU A 137 4.59 6.41 5.55
C LEU A 137 3.72 5.75 4.48
N GLN A 138 3.17 6.52 3.55
CA GLN A 138 2.58 5.98 2.32
C GLN A 138 3.66 5.88 1.24
N VAL A 139 3.91 4.67 0.76
CA VAL A 139 4.91 4.39 -0.29
C VAL A 139 4.28 3.98 -1.62
N ASN A 140 3.05 3.47 -1.63
CA ASN A 140 2.28 3.30 -2.86
C ASN A 140 1.82 4.68 -3.36
N PRO A 141 2.10 5.06 -4.62
CA PRO A 141 1.69 6.36 -5.14
C PRO A 141 0.17 6.57 -5.13
N ASP A 142 -0.60 5.53 -5.38
CA ASP A 142 -2.06 5.53 -5.33
C ASP A 142 -2.57 4.10 -5.14
N PRO A 143 -2.93 3.70 -3.91
CA PRO A 143 -3.40 2.34 -3.65
C PRO A 143 -4.68 1.95 -4.39
N ARG A 144 -5.47 2.89 -4.92
CA ARG A 144 -6.67 2.60 -5.73
C ARG A 144 -6.31 2.20 -7.16
N ARG A 145 -5.12 2.57 -7.62
CA ARG A 145 -4.66 2.37 -8.99
C ARG A 145 -3.49 1.41 -9.12
N TYR A 146 -2.66 1.31 -8.08
CA TYR A 146 -1.48 0.44 -8.08
C TYR A 146 -1.59 -0.56 -6.94
N TYR A 147 -1.13 -1.79 -7.17
CA TYR A 147 -0.88 -2.72 -6.09
C TYR A 147 0.62 -2.94 -5.90
N CYS A 148 1.01 -3.14 -4.65
CA CYS A 148 2.35 -3.49 -4.25
C CYS A 148 2.59 -4.99 -4.31
N TRP A 149 3.84 -5.40 -4.44
CA TRP A 149 4.26 -6.81 -4.51
C TRP A 149 4.51 -7.36 -3.10
N ALA A 150 3.45 -7.53 -2.33
CA ALA A 150 3.51 -7.82 -0.90
C ALA A 150 3.22 -9.29 -0.54
N VAL A 151 2.20 -9.88 -1.16
CA VAL A 151 1.71 -11.24 -0.83
C VAL A 151 1.76 -12.22 -1.99
N GLY A 152 2.19 -11.78 -3.17
CA GLY A 152 2.12 -12.55 -4.41
C GLY A 152 0.76 -12.47 -5.09
N ASP A 153 0.63 -13.14 -6.23
CA ASP A 153 -0.60 -13.20 -6.99
C ASP A 153 -1.51 -14.34 -6.52
N LYS A 154 -2.79 -14.29 -6.96
CA LYS A 154 -3.73 -15.38 -6.69
C LYS A 154 -3.18 -16.70 -7.22
N GLY A 155 -3.19 -17.70 -6.38
CA GLY A 155 -2.67 -19.02 -6.71
C GLY A 155 -1.42 -19.41 -5.93
N ASP A 156 -0.72 -18.43 -5.36
CA ASP A 156 0.43 -18.67 -4.50
C ASP A 156 -0.01 -18.71 -3.02
N GLY A 157 0.39 -19.76 -2.30
CA GLY A 157 0.16 -19.89 -0.88
C GLY A 157 -1.15 -20.59 -0.49
N ARG A 158 -1.48 -20.50 0.81
CA ARG A 158 -2.56 -21.29 1.42
C ARG A 158 -3.96 -20.81 1.06
N LYS A 159 -4.16 -19.50 0.96
CA LYS A 159 -5.44 -18.89 0.59
C LYS A 159 -5.36 -18.36 -0.83
N LYS A 160 -5.49 -19.25 -1.80
CA LYS A 160 -5.42 -18.96 -3.24
C LYS A 160 -6.40 -17.87 -3.75
N THR A 161 -7.28 -17.37 -2.90
CA THR A 161 -8.32 -16.38 -3.25
C THR A 161 -7.91 -14.95 -3.00
N ILE A 162 -6.81 -14.69 -2.28
CA ILE A 162 -6.30 -13.36 -1.95
C ILE A 162 -4.95 -13.17 -2.64
N GLY A 163 -4.78 -12.07 -3.34
CA GLY A 163 -3.54 -11.67 -3.96
C GLY A 163 -3.31 -10.16 -3.84
N ASN A 164 -2.19 -9.68 -4.38
CA ASN A 164 -1.80 -8.27 -4.32
C ASN A 164 -2.91 -7.28 -4.75
N LYS A 165 -3.76 -7.68 -5.71
CA LYS A 165 -4.88 -6.85 -6.21
C LYS A 165 -5.99 -6.64 -5.20
N ASP A 166 -6.14 -7.57 -4.25
CA ASP A 166 -7.29 -7.60 -3.32
C ASP A 166 -6.98 -6.91 -1.99
N CYS A 167 -5.73 -6.49 -1.76
CA CYS A 167 -5.29 -6.01 -0.45
C CYS A 167 -4.43 -4.75 -0.49
N ILE A 168 -4.44 -4.04 0.62
CA ILE A 168 -3.44 -3.03 1.01
C ILE A 168 -2.54 -3.68 2.04
N SER A 169 -1.24 -3.40 1.97
CA SER A 169 -0.22 -3.98 2.85
C SER A 169 0.43 -2.91 3.73
N ILE A 170 0.55 -3.20 5.02
CA ILE A 170 1.32 -2.41 5.99
C ILE A 170 2.52 -3.22 6.46
N GLU A 171 3.73 -2.69 6.27
CA GLU A 171 4.95 -3.16 6.91
C GLU A 171 5.15 -2.45 8.24
N ILE A 172 5.14 -3.19 9.35
CA ILE A 172 5.41 -2.66 10.68
C ILE A 172 6.89 -2.84 10.99
N CYS A 173 7.61 -1.75 11.29
CA CYS A 173 9.01 -1.79 11.65
C CYS A 173 9.18 -2.50 12.99
N SER A 174 10.00 -3.55 12.99
CA SER A 174 10.22 -4.41 14.15
C SER A 174 11.60 -4.18 14.77
N ASN A 175 11.69 -4.46 16.07
CA ASN A 175 12.94 -4.46 16.82
C ASN A 175 13.41 -5.87 17.10
N LEU A 176 14.71 -5.99 17.38
CA LEU A 176 15.33 -7.23 17.77
C LEU A 176 16.02 -7.07 19.14
N LYS A 177 15.77 -7.98 20.05
CA LYS A 177 16.42 -8.01 21.37
C LYS A 177 17.94 -8.13 21.20
N LYS A 178 18.70 -7.38 22.01
CA LYS A 178 20.17 -7.42 22.01
C LYS A 178 20.68 -8.84 22.22
N GLY A 179 21.65 -9.26 21.43
CA GLY A 179 22.21 -10.61 21.49
C GLY A 179 21.46 -11.68 20.68
N THR A 180 20.39 -11.29 20.00
CA THR A 180 19.64 -12.19 19.10
C THR A 180 20.17 -12.07 17.67
N SER A 181 20.27 -13.17 16.95
CA SER A 181 20.65 -13.15 15.53
C SER A 181 19.51 -12.68 14.64
N ALA A 182 19.76 -11.68 13.80
CA ALA A 182 18.82 -11.21 12.79
C ALA A 182 18.65 -12.17 11.60
N SER A 183 19.47 -13.22 11.50
CA SER A 183 19.42 -14.19 10.40
C SER A 183 18.19 -15.10 10.46
N VAL A 184 17.47 -15.12 11.56
CA VAL A 184 16.23 -15.93 11.76
C VAL A 184 15.02 -15.00 11.77
N PRO A 185 14.27 -14.87 10.68
CA PRO A 185 13.20 -13.90 10.54
C PRO A 185 12.06 -14.03 11.56
N ASN A 186 11.82 -15.22 12.09
CA ASN A 186 10.76 -15.51 13.05
C ASN A 186 11.27 -15.92 14.44
N HIS A 187 12.47 -15.44 14.82
CA HIS A 187 13.05 -15.66 16.14
C HIS A 187 12.21 -14.96 17.22
N GLU A 188 12.12 -15.56 18.41
CA GLU A 188 11.40 -14.99 19.57
C GLU A 188 11.92 -13.63 20.07
N GLY A 189 13.10 -13.22 19.62
CA GLY A 189 13.68 -11.91 19.90
C GLY A 189 13.05 -10.75 19.17
N TRP A 190 12.26 -10.99 18.12
CA TRP A 190 11.55 -9.94 17.41
C TRP A 190 10.37 -9.41 18.21
N TYR A 191 10.20 -8.08 18.22
CA TYR A 191 9.07 -7.44 18.91
C TYR A 191 8.72 -6.09 18.27
N PHE A 192 7.51 -5.61 18.55
CA PHE A 192 7.09 -4.24 18.29
C PHE A 192 7.13 -3.42 19.56
N THR A 193 7.50 -2.14 19.46
CA THR A 193 7.31 -1.18 20.56
C THR A 193 5.84 -0.79 20.70
N GLU A 194 5.46 -0.22 21.83
CA GLU A 194 4.10 0.28 22.03
C GLU A 194 3.79 1.44 21.09
N GLU A 195 4.77 2.32 20.84
CA GLU A 195 4.67 3.45 19.91
C GLU A 195 4.36 2.96 18.49
N THR A 196 5.17 2.02 17.99
CA THR A 196 4.96 1.42 16.66
C THR A 196 3.59 0.75 16.55
N LEU A 197 3.15 0.04 17.59
CA LEU A 197 1.81 -0.57 17.60
C LEU A 197 0.69 0.46 17.61
N ARG A 198 0.81 1.55 18.37
CA ARG A 198 -0.17 2.66 18.34
C ARG A 198 -0.29 3.26 16.96
N ASN A 199 0.84 3.52 16.29
CA ASN A 199 0.85 4.03 14.92
C ASN A 199 0.25 3.02 13.93
N ALA A 200 0.57 1.73 14.07
CA ALA A 200 -0.01 0.67 13.24
C ALA A 200 -1.53 0.55 13.40
N VAL A 201 -2.05 0.65 14.64
CA VAL A 201 -3.49 0.67 14.93
C VAL A 201 -4.14 1.91 14.32
N LYS A 202 -3.54 3.10 14.51
CA LYS A 202 -4.03 4.36 13.95
C LYS A 202 -4.12 4.29 12.43
N LEU A 203 -3.05 3.87 11.76
CA LEU A 203 -3.02 3.69 10.31
C LEU A 203 -4.05 2.66 9.84
N SER A 204 -4.13 1.52 10.52
CA SER A 204 -5.12 0.48 10.18
C SER A 204 -6.54 1.02 10.23
N LYS A 205 -6.92 1.78 11.27
CA LYS A 205 -8.26 2.40 11.39
C LYS A 205 -8.53 3.41 10.28
N ILE A 206 -7.53 4.23 9.90
CA ILE A 206 -7.64 5.17 8.78
C ILE A 206 -7.96 4.40 7.50
N LEU A 207 -7.19 3.35 7.18
CA LEU A 207 -7.35 2.56 5.96
C LEU A 207 -8.64 1.73 5.97
N MET A 208 -9.02 1.16 7.11
CA MET A 208 -10.30 0.46 7.27
C MET A 208 -11.47 1.37 6.93
N ASN A 209 -11.46 2.62 7.43
CA ASN A 209 -12.49 3.59 7.13
C ASN A 209 -12.46 4.02 5.64
N GLU A 210 -11.28 4.32 5.10
CA GLU A 210 -11.11 4.80 3.73
C GLU A 210 -11.54 3.78 2.67
N TYR A 211 -11.25 2.49 2.92
CA TYR A 211 -11.48 1.39 1.97
C TYR A 211 -12.66 0.49 2.37
N ASN A 212 -13.42 0.86 3.41
CA ASN A 212 -14.54 0.08 3.93
C ASN A 212 -14.16 -1.37 4.26
N ILE A 213 -13.04 -1.53 4.96
CA ILE A 213 -12.50 -2.82 5.41
C ILE A 213 -12.93 -3.07 6.85
N THR A 214 -13.64 -4.17 7.08
CA THR A 214 -14.08 -4.57 8.42
C THR A 214 -12.94 -5.23 9.22
N PRO A 215 -12.96 -5.22 10.57
CA PRO A 215 -11.88 -5.80 11.39
C PRO A 215 -11.57 -7.27 11.08
N ASP A 216 -12.54 -8.09 10.67
CA ASP A 216 -12.34 -9.48 10.26
C ASP A 216 -11.50 -9.63 8.99
N ARG A 217 -11.45 -8.59 8.15
CA ARG A 217 -10.66 -8.54 6.92
C ARG A 217 -9.27 -7.90 7.10
N VAL A 218 -8.91 -7.52 8.31
CA VAL A 218 -7.52 -7.22 8.67
C VAL A 218 -6.85 -8.55 9.03
N ILE A 219 -5.89 -8.97 8.22
CA ILE A 219 -5.28 -10.30 8.25
C ILE A 219 -3.75 -10.19 8.20
N ARG A 220 -3.06 -11.27 8.53
CA ARG A 220 -1.59 -11.34 8.46
C ARG A 220 -1.15 -11.90 7.10
N HIS A 221 0.06 -11.61 6.69
CA HIS A 221 0.69 -12.31 5.57
C HIS A 221 0.66 -13.84 5.78
N TYR A 222 0.82 -14.28 7.04
CA TYR A 222 0.66 -15.68 7.43
C TYR A 222 -0.70 -16.26 7.02
N ASP A 223 -1.78 -15.51 7.18
CA ASP A 223 -3.12 -15.95 6.83
C ASP A 223 -3.32 -16.09 5.31
N VAL A 224 -2.54 -15.35 4.51
CA VAL A 224 -2.59 -15.40 3.04
C VAL A 224 -1.74 -16.56 2.49
N THR A 225 -0.47 -16.67 2.90
CA THR A 225 0.50 -17.55 2.28
C THR A 225 1.05 -18.65 3.18
N GLY A 226 0.83 -18.54 4.49
CA GLY A 226 1.45 -19.40 5.50
C GLY A 226 2.89 -19.04 5.85
N LYS A 227 3.45 -17.98 5.28
CA LYS A 227 4.74 -17.42 5.66
C LYS A 227 4.66 -16.92 7.09
N SER A 228 5.70 -17.17 7.91
CA SER A 228 5.78 -16.62 9.28
C SER A 228 6.00 -15.11 9.26
N CYS A 229 4.94 -14.38 8.98
CA CYS A 229 4.92 -12.93 8.90
C CYS A 229 3.55 -12.40 9.38
N PRO A 230 3.51 -11.52 10.38
CA PRO A 230 4.64 -11.08 11.21
C PRO A 230 5.25 -12.22 12.04
N GLY A 231 6.58 -12.29 12.07
CA GLY A 231 7.32 -13.32 12.80
C GLY A 231 7.50 -13.01 14.29
N ILE A 232 6.61 -12.23 14.86
CA ILE A 232 6.63 -11.78 16.27
C ILE A 232 5.93 -12.82 17.14
N ILE A 233 6.52 -13.11 18.28
CA ILE A 233 5.90 -14.04 19.23
C ILE A 233 4.51 -13.56 19.67
N GLY A 234 3.54 -14.45 19.67
CA GLY A 234 2.15 -14.12 19.97
C GLY A 234 1.32 -13.58 18.79
N TRP A 235 1.95 -13.36 17.62
CA TRP A 235 1.23 -12.96 16.39
C TRP A 235 0.94 -14.14 15.46
N ASN A 236 1.82 -15.14 15.44
CA ASN A 236 1.60 -16.43 14.79
C ASN A 236 2.61 -17.46 15.30
N THR A 237 3.39 -18.07 14.45
CA THR A 237 4.42 -19.05 14.79
C THR A 237 5.78 -18.36 14.84
N ALA A 238 6.30 -18.11 16.04
CA ALA A 238 7.70 -17.73 16.26
C ALA A 238 8.57 -18.96 16.57
N VAL A 239 9.86 -18.87 16.29
CA VAL A 239 10.83 -19.88 16.72
C VAL A 239 11.32 -19.52 18.12
N ILE A 240 11.10 -20.44 19.04
CA ILE A 240 11.60 -20.37 20.41
C ILE A 240 12.78 -21.31 20.53
N TYR A 241 13.82 -20.89 21.21
CA TYR A 241 15.02 -21.69 21.46
C TYR A 241 15.03 -22.20 22.90
N ASP A 242 15.25 -23.49 23.04
CA ASP A 242 15.48 -24.11 24.37
C ASP A 242 16.79 -23.54 24.96
N PRO A 243 16.74 -22.85 26.11
CA PRO A 243 17.90 -22.21 26.71
C PRO A 243 19.00 -23.18 27.17
N LYS A 244 18.65 -24.46 27.35
CA LYS A 244 19.62 -25.50 27.81
C LYS A 244 20.32 -26.18 26.63
N THR A 245 19.58 -26.45 25.57
CA THR A 245 20.10 -27.25 24.45
C THR A 245 20.40 -26.43 23.21
N GLY A 246 19.96 -25.17 23.15
CA GLY A 246 20.05 -24.30 21.96
C GLY A 246 19.24 -24.81 20.77
N LYS A 247 18.41 -25.82 20.94
CA LYS A 247 17.56 -26.37 19.88
C LYS A 247 16.34 -25.49 19.65
N ALA A 248 16.05 -25.23 18.38
CA ALA A 248 14.86 -24.49 17.99
C ALA A 248 13.60 -25.31 18.21
N THR A 249 12.60 -24.68 18.84
CA THR A 249 11.23 -25.18 18.96
C THR A 249 10.28 -24.24 18.22
N LYS A 250 9.14 -24.73 17.76
CA LYS A 250 8.11 -23.89 17.17
C LYS A 250 7.05 -23.59 18.23
N ASN A 251 6.76 -22.30 18.43
CA ASN A 251 5.59 -21.88 19.17
C ASN A 251 4.35 -22.07 18.27
N LYS A 252 3.63 -23.16 18.47
CA LYS A 252 2.40 -23.44 17.74
C LYS A 252 1.23 -22.71 18.40
N ASN A 253 0.39 -22.07 17.59
CA ASN A 253 -0.90 -21.49 17.99
C ASN A 253 -0.83 -20.40 19.08
N ASN A 254 0.25 -19.65 19.14
CA ASN A 254 0.30 -18.47 19.99
C ASN A 254 -0.10 -17.23 19.17
N GLU A 255 -1.36 -16.81 19.31
CA GLU A 255 -1.92 -15.64 18.63
C GLU A 255 -2.38 -14.55 19.62
N THR A 256 -1.91 -14.61 20.85
CA THR A 256 -2.37 -13.73 21.94
C THR A 256 -2.17 -12.25 21.59
N GLU A 257 -1.01 -11.88 21.09
CA GLU A 257 -0.71 -10.48 20.75
C GLU A 257 -1.43 -10.05 19.46
N TRP A 258 -1.62 -10.97 18.53
CA TRP A 258 -2.44 -10.71 17.33
C TRP A 258 -3.90 -10.43 17.72
N LEU A 259 -4.47 -11.19 18.61
CA LEU A 259 -5.86 -10.99 19.09
C LEU A 259 -6.00 -9.66 19.85
N LYS A 260 -4.99 -9.25 20.63
CA LYS A 260 -4.95 -7.92 21.25
C LYS A 260 -4.92 -6.80 20.21
N PHE A 261 -4.07 -6.91 19.18
CA PHE A 261 -4.03 -5.95 18.08
C PHE A 261 -5.40 -5.88 17.37
N LYS A 262 -6.02 -7.01 17.09
CA LYS A 262 -7.36 -7.08 16.48
C LYS A 262 -8.43 -6.40 17.34
N ALA A 263 -8.39 -6.60 18.65
CA ALA A 263 -9.31 -5.97 19.59
C ALA A 263 -9.19 -4.44 19.61
N MET A 264 -7.99 -3.90 19.33
CA MET A 264 -7.79 -2.44 19.21
C MET A 264 -8.35 -1.84 17.94
N LEU A 265 -8.73 -2.65 16.95
CA LEU A 265 -9.29 -2.18 15.66
C LEU A 265 -10.81 -1.98 15.70
N SER A 266 -11.47 -2.54 16.70
CA SER A 266 -12.91 -2.43 16.92
C SER A 266 -13.31 -1.05 17.42
#